data_2f02695918e0d14a9d957e802981844e
#
_entry.id   2f02695918e0d14a9d957e802981844e
#
_cell.length_a   1.000
_cell.length_b   1.000
_cell.length_c   1.000
_cell.angle_alpha   90.00
_cell.angle_beta   90.00
_cell.angle_gamma   90.00
#
_symmetry.space_group_name_H-M   'P 1'
#
loop_
_entity.id
_entity.type
_entity.pdbx_description
1 polymer ?
#
loop_
_entity_poly.entity_id
_entity_poly.type
_entity_poly.pdbx_seq_one_letter_code
_entity_poly.pdbx_strand_id
1 'polypeptide(L)'
;MEIDFIEYDNIKEDLCIKVIEHIYQKVQDKNYSFTGYKCKDILKDLHIGPNRFQRILNCIYRNWVYFKIVYGYIITVSNIVMTVDGSRRYKFGNDWSYFIKAKKL
;
A
#
# COMPACT_ATOMS: atom_id res chain seq x y z
N MET A 1 23.32 -8.58 -1.81
CA MET A 1 22.29 -9.32 -1.07
C MET A 1 21.09 -9.52 -1.98
N GLU A 2 20.74 -10.76 -2.21
CA GLU A 2 19.53 -11.06 -2.98
C GLU A 2 18.32 -10.95 -2.07
N ILE A 3 17.30 -10.32 -2.57
CA ILE A 3 16.02 -10.21 -1.89
C ILE A 3 14.91 -10.56 -2.88
N ASP A 4 14.01 -11.43 -2.46
CA ASP A 4 12.93 -11.92 -3.29
C ASP A 4 11.59 -11.41 -2.79
N PHE A 5 10.67 -11.22 -3.72
CA PHE A 5 9.27 -10.97 -3.38
C PHE A 5 8.65 -12.23 -2.78
N ILE A 6 7.94 -12.05 -1.67
CA ILE A 6 7.22 -13.13 -1.01
C ILE A 6 5.72 -12.90 -1.21
N GLU A 7 5.05 -13.89 -1.79
CA GLU A 7 3.60 -13.84 -2.00
C GLU A 7 2.86 -14.10 -0.69
N TYR A 8 1.96 -13.20 -0.33
CA TYR A 8 1.08 -13.36 0.84
C TYR A 8 -0.37 -13.26 0.39
N ASP A 9 -1.24 -14.10 0.96
CA ASP A 9 -2.69 -14.09 0.70
C ASP A 9 -3.03 -14.17 -0.79
N ASN A 10 -2.23 -14.86 -1.56
CA ASN A 10 -2.36 -15.01 -3.01
C ASN A 10 -2.24 -13.69 -3.79
N ILE A 11 -1.64 -12.68 -3.19
CA ILE A 11 -1.38 -11.41 -3.84
C ILE A 11 -0.03 -11.46 -4.55
N LYS A 12 -0.05 -11.26 -5.85
CA LYS A 12 1.14 -11.34 -6.68
C LYS A 12 1.86 -10.00 -6.80
N GLU A 13 3.13 -10.06 -7.12
CA GLU A 13 3.98 -8.89 -7.27
C GLU A 13 3.40 -7.87 -8.26
N ASP A 14 2.91 -8.34 -9.42
CA ASP A 14 2.38 -7.46 -10.47
C ASP A 14 1.23 -6.59 -9.97
N LEU A 15 0.36 -7.17 -9.15
CA LEU A 15 -0.76 -6.42 -8.58
C LEU A 15 -0.27 -5.40 -7.56
N CYS A 16 0.72 -5.77 -6.74
CA CYS A 16 1.33 -4.83 -5.80
C CYS A 16 1.95 -3.64 -6.52
N ILE A 17 2.72 -3.89 -7.57
CA ILE A 17 3.35 -2.83 -8.36
C ILE A 17 2.31 -1.93 -9.01
N LYS A 18 1.27 -2.51 -9.58
CA LYS A 18 0.18 -1.74 -10.19
C LYS A 18 -0.44 -0.77 -9.18
N VAL A 19 -0.70 -1.24 -7.97
CA VAL A 19 -1.26 -0.40 -6.91
C VAL A 19 -0.28 0.68 -6.47
N ILE A 20 0.98 0.31 -6.24
CA ILE A 20 2.03 1.26 -5.83
C ILE A 20 2.20 2.36 -6.89
N GLU A 21 2.31 1.99 -8.15
CA GLU A 21 2.50 2.96 -9.24
C GLU A 21 1.30 3.88 -9.38
N HIS A 22 0.10 3.35 -9.22
CA HIS A 22 -1.11 4.18 -9.26
C HIS A 22 -1.10 5.21 -8.13
N ILE A 23 -0.76 4.80 -6.91
CA ILE A 23 -0.66 5.71 -5.77
C ILE A 23 0.42 6.76 -6.03
N TYR A 24 1.58 6.33 -6.52
CA TYR A 24 2.68 7.24 -6.81
C TYR A 24 2.27 8.31 -7.83
N GLN A 25 1.63 7.91 -8.92
CA GLN A 25 1.17 8.83 -9.95
C GLN A 25 0.15 9.84 -9.42
N LYS A 26 -0.80 9.38 -8.62
CA LYS A 26 -1.83 10.25 -8.06
C LYS A 26 -1.27 11.24 -7.04
N VAL A 27 -0.29 10.82 -6.25
CA VAL A 27 0.30 11.70 -5.24
C VAL A 27 1.12 12.83 -5.88
N GLN A 28 1.53 12.69 -7.13
CA GLN A 28 2.15 13.79 -7.88
C GLN A 28 1.15 14.89 -8.25
N ASP A 29 -0.15 14.58 -8.25
CA ASP A 29 -1.19 15.57 -8.48
C ASP A 29 -1.25 16.56 -7.30
N LYS A 30 -1.54 17.82 -7.61
CA LYS A 30 -1.62 18.88 -6.58
C LYS A 30 -2.64 18.58 -5.49
N ASN A 31 -3.71 17.87 -5.83
CA ASN A 31 -4.77 17.55 -4.87
C ASN A 31 -4.32 16.53 -3.82
N TYR A 32 -3.32 15.70 -4.14
CA TYR A 32 -2.89 14.61 -3.27
C TYR A 32 -1.47 14.78 -2.74
N SER A 33 -0.66 15.69 -3.30
CA SER A 33 0.75 15.79 -2.95
C SER A 33 1.01 16.18 -1.50
N PHE A 34 0.12 16.93 -0.89
CA PHE A 34 0.27 17.41 0.49
C PHE A 34 -0.21 16.39 1.52
N THR A 35 -1.43 15.89 1.34
CA THR A 35 -2.08 15.01 2.33
C THR A 35 -1.94 13.54 2.02
N GLY A 36 -1.65 13.17 0.78
CA GLY A 36 -1.63 11.81 0.31
C GLY A 36 -2.96 11.43 -0.35
N TYR A 37 -3.01 10.22 -0.85
CA TYR A 37 -4.16 9.68 -1.57
C TYR A 37 -5.09 8.99 -0.58
N LYS A 38 -6.33 9.45 -0.49
CA LYS A 38 -7.28 8.90 0.46
C LYS A 38 -7.64 7.46 0.07
N CYS A 39 -7.57 6.56 1.02
CA CYS A 39 -7.78 5.13 0.78
C CYS A 39 -9.12 4.84 0.11
N LYS A 40 -10.18 5.50 0.56
CA LYS A 40 -11.51 5.36 -0.03
C LYS A 40 -11.54 5.68 -1.52
N ASP A 41 -10.80 6.70 -1.93
CA ASP A 41 -10.72 7.09 -3.34
C ASP A 41 -9.91 6.09 -4.17
N ILE A 42 -8.88 5.49 -3.58
CA ILE A 42 -8.11 4.43 -4.23
C ILE A 42 -8.99 3.23 -4.55
N LEU A 43 -9.81 2.81 -3.59
CA LEU A 43 -10.75 1.71 -3.78
C LEU A 43 -11.68 1.96 -4.96
N LYS A 44 -12.19 3.18 -5.05
CA LYS A 44 -13.08 3.60 -6.11
C LYS A 44 -12.37 3.63 -7.46
N ASP A 45 -11.19 4.25 -7.50
CA ASP A 45 -10.45 4.42 -8.76
C ASP A 45 -9.95 3.09 -9.33
N LEU A 46 -9.55 2.18 -8.48
CA LEU A 46 -9.03 0.87 -8.89
C LEU A 46 -10.10 -0.21 -8.98
N HIS A 47 -11.34 0.10 -8.59
CA HIS A 47 -12.44 -0.88 -8.55
C HIS A 47 -12.08 -2.11 -7.71
N ILE A 48 -11.48 -1.87 -6.55
CA ILE A 48 -11.05 -2.93 -5.62
C ILE A 48 -11.89 -2.83 -4.35
N GLY A 49 -12.38 -3.97 -3.87
CA GLY A 49 -13.11 -4.02 -2.60
C GLY A 49 -12.19 -3.82 -1.40
N PRO A 50 -12.73 -3.37 -0.26
CA PRO A 50 -11.93 -3.06 0.93
C PRO A 50 -11.10 -4.24 1.44
N ASN A 51 -11.69 -5.43 1.50
CA ASN A 51 -10.99 -6.61 2.01
C ASN A 51 -9.81 -7.01 1.12
N ARG A 52 -10.01 -6.96 -0.20
CA ARG A 52 -8.94 -7.27 -1.13
C ARG A 52 -7.83 -6.23 -1.07
N PHE A 53 -8.20 -4.97 -0.98
CA PHE A 53 -7.23 -3.88 -0.87
C PHE A 53 -6.39 -4.00 0.40
N GLN A 54 -7.01 -4.37 1.53
CA GLN A 54 -6.29 -4.60 2.77
C GLN A 54 -5.26 -5.72 2.61
N ARG A 55 -5.61 -6.81 1.92
CA ARG A 55 -4.67 -7.90 1.65
C ARG A 55 -3.51 -7.44 0.77
N ILE A 56 -3.81 -6.63 -0.25
CA ILE A 56 -2.77 -6.06 -1.11
C ILE A 56 -1.81 -5.19 -0.30
N LEU A 57 -2.33 -4.30 0.54
CA LEU A 57 -1.48 -3.44 1.38
C LEU A 57 -0.67 -4.25 2.38
N ASN A 58 -1.26 -5.29 2.98
CA ASN A 58 -0.51 -6.17 3.88
C ASN A 58 0.65 -6.85 3.15
N CYS A 59 0.43 -7.31 1.93
CA CYS A 59 1.48 -7.90 1.12
C CYS A 59 2.58 -6.88 0.80
N ILE A 60 2.21 -5.67 0.44
CA ILE A 60 3.16 -4.59 0.16
C ILE A 60 3.99 -4.30 1.42
N TYR A 61 3.35 -4.17 2.58
CA TYR A 61 4.08 -3.86 3.82
C TYR A 61 4.99 -4.99 4.26
N ARG A 62 4.59 -6.24 4.06
CA ARG A 62 5.46 -7.37 4.38
C ARG A 62 6.66 -7.46 3.46
N ASN A 63 6.56 -6.89 2.26
CA ASN A 63 7.63 -6.83 1.28
C ASN A 63 8.24 -5.42 1.17
N TRP A 64 8.14 -4.59 2.20
CA TRP A 64 8.55 -3.19 2.11
C TRP A 64 10.02 -3.04 1.73
N VAL A 65 10.89 -3.90 2.27
CA VAL A 65 12.33 -3.88 1.95
C VAL A 65 12.54 -4.24 0.48
N TYR A 66 11.82 -5.23 -0.02
CA TYR A 66 11.88 -5.63 -1.41
C TYR A 66 11.51 -4.47 -2.35
N PHE A 67 10.37 -3.82 -2.10
CA PHE A 67 9.94 -2.72 -2.95
C PHE A 67 10.85 -1.51 -2.85
N LYS A 68 11.45 -1.28 -1.69
CA LYS A 68 12.42 -0.20 -1.52
C LYS A 68 13.71 -0.47 -2.30
N ILE A 69 14.27 -1.67 -2.19
CA ILE A 69 15.56 -2.01 -2.79
C ILE A 69 15.43 -2.25 -4.30
N VAL A 70 14.44 -3.03 -4.72
CA VAL A 70 14.31 -3.44 -6.12
C VAL A 70 13.67 -2.35 -6.97
N TYR A 71 12.66 -1.67 -6.45
CA TYR A 71 11.90 -0.67 -7.21
C TYR A 71 12.12 0.77 -6.77
N GLY A 72 12.71 0.96 -5.59
CA GLY A 72 12.94 2.31 -5.07
C GLY A 72 11.68 2.98 -4.50
N TYR A 73 10.65 2.22 -4.17
CA TYR A 73 9.41 2.78 -3.63
C TYR A 73 9.36 2.70 -2.11
N ILE A 74 8.88 3.77 -1.49
CA ILE A 74 8.53 3.83 -0.08
C ILE A 74 7.05 4.18 0.02
N ILE A 75 6.29 3.34 0.73
CA ILE A 75 4.86 3.54 0.95
C ILE A 75 4.65 3.91 2.42
N THR A 76 3.90 4.98 2.66
CA THR A 76 3.49 5.36 4.01
C THR A 76 1.98 5.48 4.08
N VAL A 77 1.40 4.96 5.16
CA VAL A 77 -0.04 5.03 5.40
C VAL A 77 -0.24 5.65 6.77
N SER A 78 -1.08 6.68 6.84
CA SER A 78 -1.46 7.28 8.12
C SER A 78 -2.44 6.36 8.86
N ASN A 79 -2.38 6.40 10.20
CA ASN A 79 -3.33 5.71 11.06
C ASN A 79 -3.40 4.19 10.89
N ILE A 80 -2.26 3.55 10.63
CA ILE A 80 -2.20 2.10 10.62
C ILE A 80 -2.23 1.60 12.06
N VAL A 81 -3.12 0.66 12.33
CA VAL A 81 -3.19 -0.03 13.60
C VAL A 81 -2.64 -1.43 13.43
N MET A 82 -1.59 -1.76 14.17
CA MET A 82 -1.07 -3.12 14.18
C MET A 82 -2.01 -4.03 14.96
N THR A 83 -2.26 -5.22 14.44
CA THR A 83 -3.07 -6.20 15.15
C THR A 83 -2.34 -6.70 16.41
N VAL A 84 -3.09 -6.94 17.47
CA VAL A 84 -2.57 -7.23 18.79
C VAL A 84 -2.03 -8.66 18.94
N ASP A 85 -2.29 -9.53 17.97
CA ASP A 85 -1.92 -10.94 18.03
C ASP A 85 -0.46 -11.23 17.63
N GLY A 86 0.33 -10.18 17.44
CA GLY A 86 1.73 -10.35 17.05
C GLY A 86 1.94 -10.70 15.59
N SER A 87 0.88 -10.97 14.82
CA SER A 87 1.02 -11.07 13.39
C SER A 87 1.28 -9.66 12.85
N ARG A 88 2.24 -9.52 11.97
CA ARG A 88 2.61 -8.21 11.42
C ARG A 88 1.59 -7.74 10.36
N ARG A 89 0.32 -7.86 10.68
CA ARG A 89 -0.75 -7.39 9.82
C ARG A 89 -1.13 -5.97 10.19
N TYR A 90 -1.35 -5.15 9.22
CA TYR A 90 -1.86 -3.80 9.40
C TYR A 90 -3.35 -3.82 9.15
N LYS A 91 -4.10 -3.27 10.10
CA LYS A 91 -5.56 -3.23 10.02
C LYS A 91 -5.99 -1.76 9.92
N PHE A 92 -6.80 -1.47 8.91
CA PHE A 92 -7.37 -0.15 8.74
C PHE A 92 -8.66 -0.02 9.56
N GLY A 93 -8.98 1.19 9.94
CA GLY A 93 -10.24 1.46 10.61
C GLY A 93 -11.43 1.27 9.67
N ASN A 94 -12.62 1.27 10.25
CA ASN A 94 -13.85 0.96 9.51
C ASN A 94 -14.26 2.04 8.52
N ASP A 95 -13.77 3.25 8.67
CA ASP A 95 -14.16 4.38 7.84
C ASP A 95 -13.33 4.54 6.57
N TRP A 96 -12.23 3.79 6.44
CA TRP A 96 -11.33 3.85 5.28
C TRP A 96 -10.88 5.28 4.92
N SER A 97 -10.73 6.12 5.94
CA SER A 97 -10.37 7.53 5.77
C SER A 97 -8.87 7.79 5.81
N TYR A 98 -8.07 6.74 5.72
CA TYR A 98 -6.62 6.85 5.76
C TYR A 98 -6.05 7.42 4.47
N PHE A 99 -4.91 8.07 4.60
CA PHE A 99 -4.17 8.61 3.48
C PHE A 99 -2.93 7.77 3.21
N ILE A 100 -2.66 7.53 1.93
CA ILE A 100 -1.53 6.73 1.49
C ILE A 100 -0.65 7.58 0.58
N LYS A 101 0.66 7.51 0.79
CA LYS A 101 1.64 8.16 -0.07
C LYS A 101 2.63 7.13 -0.57
N ALA A 102 3.06 7.30 -1.81
CA ALA A 102 4.17 6.55 -2.37
C ALA A 102 5.25 7.54 -2.80
N LYS A 103 6.47 7.27 -2.37
CA LYS A 103 7.63 8.10 -2.71
C LYS A 103 8.63 7.22 -3.45
N LYS A 104 9.27 7.78 -4.47
CA LYS A 104 10.32 7.08 -5.20
C LYS A 104 11.67 7.65 -4.81
N LEU A 105 12.59 6.75 -4.51
CA LEU A 105 13.97 7.11 -4.18
C LEU A 105 14.78 7.49 -5.43
#